data_447cd8c05bc742edbe9e766000c3a048
#
_entry.id   447cd8c05bc742edbe9e766000c3a048
#
_cell.length_a   1.000
_cell.length_b   1.000
_cell.length_c   1.000
_cell.angle_alpha   90.00
_cell.angle_beta   90.00
_cell.angle_gamma   90.00
#
_symmetry.space_group_name_H-M   'P 1'
#
loop_
_entity.id
_entity.type
_entity.pdbx_description
1 polymer ?
#
loop_
_entity_poly.entity_id
_entity_poly.type
_entity_poly.pdbx_seq_one_letter_code
_entity_poly.pdbx_strand_id
1 'polypeptide(L)'
;MIKEPISSIGKYRWTICALIFFATTINYLDRTVISYVKPDMAKAFHWSATEEVAYYADIEMVFKFAYALGMLFAGRIVDKLGTKIGYAASTFLWSIAAVCHAFANGVFGMSVARGFLGVTEAGNFPAAIKATAEWFPRKERAFATGIFNSGTNVGAIVVPLSVPIIAETLGWKWAFILTGILGFVWLILWIIYYEIPSRQQRLSKAEFDYIHSDIETGKPENTERVSWFKLLTFKQTWAFAVGKFLTDPVWWFYLFWLPDFLRKEYHLTNADQIMWPSAVVYIIASFGSVAGGWLPMKFINNGWALFKARKTSMLIYAFCVIPIVFAQVLGSMNMWLAVLVIGIAASAHQAWSANIFTTVSDMFPKKASASVTGIGGMFGGLGGILLVFLVQKNMFVYYESIGNIQTGYYIMFMICGSAYLLAWTIMHFLVPKMEPVKI
;
A
#
# COMPACT_ATOMS: atom_id res chain seq x y z
N MET A 1 -16.42 22.87 46.64
CA MET A 1 -16.26 21.90 45.52
C MET A 1 -14.79 21.85 45.22
N ILE A 2 -14.13 20.80 45.68
CA ILE A 2 -12.71 20.53 45.34
C ILE A 2 -12.72 20.10 43.87
N LYS A 3 -12.14 20.90 42.98
CA LYS A 3 -11.88 20.47 41.58
C LYS A 3 -10.90 19.30 41.68
N GLU A 4 -11.38 18.10 41.42
CA GLU A 4 -10.47 16.97 41.18
C GLU A 4 -9.45 17.37 40.10
N PRO A 5 -8.15 17.05 40.27
CA PRO A 5 -7.15 17.37 39.30
C PRO A 5 -7.54 16.67 37.98
N ILE A 6 -7.57 17.42 36.88
CA ILE A 6 -7.80 16.89 35.55
C ILE A 6 -6.73 15.82 35.36
N SER A 7 -7.09 14.55 35.52
CA SER A 7 -6.18 13.43 35.30
C SER A 7 -5.74 13.51 33.83
N SER A 8 -4.44 13.62 33.60
CA SER A 8 -3.90 13.68 32.25
C SER A 8 -4.36 12.43 31.47
N ILE A 9 -4.99 12.64 30.32
CA ILE A 9 -5.42 11.54 29.46
C ILE A 9 -4.19 10.69 29.14
N GLY A 10 -4.25 9.40 29.44
CA GLY A 10 -3.18 8.45 29.15
C GLY A 10 -2.83 8.41 27.64
N LYS A 11 -1.68 7.83 27.31
CA LYS A 11 -1.17 7.76 25.94
C LYS A 11 -1.01 6.32 25.44
N TYR A 12 -1.59 5.35 26.13
CA TYR A 12 -1.40 3.94 25.81
C TYR A 12 -1.94 3.57 24.39
N ARG A 13 -3.01 4.22 23.93
CA ARG A 13 -3.52 4.08 22.56
C ARG A 13 -2.47 4.34 21.48
N TRP A 14 -1.50 5.22 21.76
CA TRP A 14 -0.41 5.52 20.82
C TRP A 14 0.63 4.39 20.76
N THR A 15 0.78 3.63 21.84
CA THR A 15 1.57 2.39 21.83
C THR A 15 0.96 1.36 20.87
N ILE A 16 -0.37 1.25 20.89
CA ILE A 16 -1.08 0.37 19.93
C ILE A 16 -0.94 0.91 18.50
N CYS A 17 -1.05 2.22 18.30
CA CYS A 17 -0.81 2.84 16.99
C CYS A 17 0.61 2.55 16.48
N ALA A 18 1.63 2.65 17.33
CA ALA A 18 3.01 2.31 16.98
C ALA A 18 3.16 0.83 16.59
N LEU A 19 2.52 -0.09 17.31
CA LEU A 19 2.53 -1.51 16.94
C LEU A 19 1.91 -1.72 15.55
N ILE A 20 0.77 -1.08 15.26
CA ILE A 20 0.12 -1.18 13.94
C ILE A 20 1.01 -0.58 12.83
N PHE A 21 1.66 0.55 13.11
CA PHE A 21 2.65 1.19 12.23
C PHE A 21 3.80 0.24 11.89
N PHE A 22 4.42 -0.40 12.90
CA PHE A 22 5.51 -1.34 12.69
C PHE A 22 5.06 -2.61 11.96
N ALA A 23 3.86 -3.13 12.23
CA ALA A 23 3.30 -4.24 11.45
C ALA A 23 3.20 -3.89 9.96
N THR A 24 2.66 -2.70 9.67
CA THR A 24 2.53 -2.23 8.28
C THR A 24 3.89 -2.00 7.62
N THR A 25 4.88 -1.52 8.38
CA THR A 25 6.26 -1.37 7.91
C THR A 25 6.85 -2.73 7.52
N ILE A 26 6.74 -3.73 8.40
CA ILE A 26 7.26 -5.09 8.15
C ILE A 26 6.53 -5.74 6.98
N ASN A 27 5.21 -5.59 6.89
CA ASN A 27 4.42 -6.09 5.78
C ASN A 27 4.93 -5.57 4.42
N TYR A 28 5.27 -4.29 4.33
CA TYR A 28 5.82 -3.70 3.11
C TYR A 28 7.29 -4.07 2.87
N LEU A 29 8.06 -4.31 3.94
CA LEU A 29 9.39 -4.90 3.85
C LEU A 29 9.32 -6.26 3.17
N ASP A 30 8.57 -7.22 3.73
CA ASP A 30 8.45 -8.59 3.22
C ASP A 30 7.97 -8.62 1.77
N ARG A 31 7.06 -7.72 1.42
CA ARG A 31 6.50 -7.59 0.07
C ARG A 31 7.55 -7.21 -0.96
N THR A 32 8.45 -6.29 -0.63
CA THR A 32 9.35 -5.65 -1.59
C THR A 32 10.76 -6.22 -1.65
N VAL A 33 11.19 -7.05 -0.68
CA VAL A 33 12.50 -7.73 -0.68
C VAL A 33 12.82 -8.34 -2.04
N ILE A 34 11.89 -9.08 -2.64
CA ILE A 34 12.12 -9.83 -3.87
C ILE A 34 12.58 -8.96 -5.05
N SER A 35 12.16 -7.69 -5.11
CA SER A 35 12.53 -6.78 -6.20
C SER A 35 14.01 -6.39 -6.16
N TYR A 36 14.61 -6.43 -4.99
CA TYR A 36 16.02 -6.09 -4.81
C TYR A 36 16.96 -7.29 -4.94
N VAL A 37 16.46 -8.50 -4.63
CA VAL A 37 17.24 -9.75 -4.75
C VAL A 37 17.00 -10.50 -6.07
N LYS A 38 16.21 -9.94 -6.98
CA LYS A 38 15.86 -10.54 -8.29
C LYS A 38 17.09 -11.03 -9.07
N PRO A 39 18.18 -10.25 -9.26
CA PRO A 39 19.36 -10.73 -9.99
C PRO A 39 20.11 -11.85 -9.28
N ASP A 40 20.11 -11.85 -7.92
CA ASP A 40 20.77 -12.89 -7.14
C ASP A 40 20.01 -14.22 -7.26
N MET A 41 18.68 -14.15 -7.30
CA MET A 41 17.82 -15.29 -7.58
C MET A 41 18.04 -15.81 -8.99
N ALA A 42 18.13 -14.92 -10.00
CA ALA A 42 18.39 -15.31 -11.38
C ALA A 42 19.72 -16.05 -11.52
N LYS A 43 20.77 -15.55 -10.86
CA LYS A 43 22.06 -16.25 -10.80
C LYS A 43 21.95 -17.61 -10.12
N ALA A 44 21.28 -17.68 -8.97
CA ALA A 44 21.16 -18.91 -8.17
C ALA A 44 20.33 -20.00 -8.87
N PHE A 45 19.35 -19.61 -9.67
CA PHE A 45 18.47 -20.53 -10.40
C PHE A 45 18.87 -20.70 -11.88
N HIS A 46 19.98 -20.10 -12.31
CA HIS A 46 20.52 -20.16 -13.67
C HIS A 46 19.53 -19.67 -14.73
N TRP A 47 18.78 -18.60 -14.43
CA TRP A 47 17.86 -17.97 -15.39
C TRP A 47 18.62 -17.14 -16.41
N SER A 48 18.25 -17.26 -17.67
CA SER A 48 18.65 -16.30 -18.70
C SER A 48 18.00 -14.93 -18.45
N ALA A 49 18.50 -13.88 -19.09
CA ALA A 49 17.94 -12.52 -18.91
C ALA A 49 16.44 -12.44 -19.25
N THR A 50 16.01 -13.16 -20.30
CA THR A 50 14.61 -13.23 -20.69
C THR A 50 13.76 -14.02 -19.69
N GLU A 51 14.29 -15.14 -19.18
CA GLU A 51 13.63 -15.95 -18.15
C GLU A 51 13.51 -15.20 -16.83
N GLU A 52 14.52 -14.44 -16.43
CA GLU A 52 14.48 -13.59 -15.25
C GLU A 52 13.28 -12.65 -15.28
N VAL A 53 13.06 -11.97 -16.40
CA VAL A 53 11.93 -11.05 -16.57
C VAL A 53 10.60 -11.81 -16.55
N ALA A 54 10.51 -12.93 -17.28
CA ALA A 54 9.28 -13.71 -17.40
C ALA A 54 8.89 -14.34 -16.05
N TYR A 55 9.82 -15.02 -15.40
CA TYR A 55 9.57 -15.74 -14.15
C TYR A 55 9.30 -14.77 -12.99
N TYR A 56 10.00 -13.64 -12.95
CA TYR A 56 9.72 -12.60 -11.97
C TYR A 56 8.30 -12.05 -12.13
N ALA A 57 7.85 -11.78 -13.36
CA ALA A 57 6.50 -11.32 -13.62
C ALA A 57 5.44 -12.36 -13.19
N ASP A 58 5.69 -13.66 -13.44
CA ASP A 58 4.80 -14.74 -13.00
C ASP A 58 4.70 -14.82 -11.47
N ILE A 59 5.85 -14.77 -10.79
CA ILE A 59 5.91 -14.78 -9.32
C ILE A 59 5.14 -13.59 -8.71
N GLU A 60 5.28 -12.39 -9.29
CA GLU A 60 4.54 -11.21 -8.88
C GLU A 60 3.04 -11.33 -9.13
N MET A 61 2.65 -11.89 -10.27
CA MET A 61 1.25 -12.11 -10.63
C MET A 61 0.57 -13.05 -9.64
N VAL A 62 1.24 -14.13 -9.23
CA VAL A 62 0.75 -15.05 -8.21
C VAL A 62 0.53 -14.33 -6.88
N PHE A 63 1.48 -13.50 -6.45
CA PHE A 63 1.31 -12.70 -5.24
C PHE A 63 0.08 -11.78 -5.31
N LYS A 64 -0.04 -11.01 -6.38
CA LYS A 64 -1.15 -10.05 -6.57
C LYS A 64 -2.51 -10.75 -6.59
N PHE A 65 -2.60 -11.90 -7.28
CA PHE A 65 -3.80 -12.70 -7.32
C PHE A 65 -4.17 -13.25 -5.94
N ALA A 66 -3.21 -13.84 -5.24
CA ALA A 66 -3.40 -14.39 -3.92
C ALA A 66 -3.77 -13.31 -2.89
N TYR A 67 -3.15 -12.13 -2.97
CA TYR A 67 -3.46 -10.98 -2.13
C TYR A 67 -4.89 -10.45 -2.39
N ALA A 68 -5.29 -10.33 -3.66
CA ALA A 68 -6.64 -9.89 -4.03
C ALA A 68 -7.72 -10.86 -3.50
N LEU A 69 -7.49 -12.16 -3.62
CA LEU A 69 -8.36 -13.19 -3.03
C LEU A 69 -8.35 -13.12 -1.51
N GLY A 70 -7.18 -12.99 -0.90
CA GLY A 70 -7.02 -12.87 0.54
C GLY A 70 -7.82 -11.70 1.11
N MET A 71 -7.82 -10.55 0.45
CA MET A 71 -8.56 -9.34 0.86
C MET A 71 -10.08 -9.58 0.97
N LEU A 72 -10.66 -10.45 0.14
CA LEU A 72 -12.09 -10.78 0.21
C LEU A 72 -12.47 -11.47 1.53
N PHE A 73 -11.57 -12.29 2.07
CA PHE A 73 -11.85 -13.12 3.24
C PHE A 73 -11.24 -12.58 4.53
N ALA A 74 -10.13 -11.85 4.45
CA ALA A 74 -9.36 -11.41 5.60
C ALA A 74 -10.18 -10.60 6.61
N GLY A 75 -11.00 -9.65 6.14
CA GLY A 75 -11.87 -8.86 7.01
C GLY A 75 -12.83 -9.73 7.83
N ARG A 76 -13.46 -10.72 7.20
CA ARG A 76 -14.37 -11.67 7.89
C ARG A 76 -13.65 -12.56 8.89
N ILE A 77 -12.44 -13.00 8.57
CA ILE A 77 -11.61 -13.82 9.46
C ILE A 77 -11.24 -13.01 10.70
N VAL A 78 -10.77 -11.76 10.51
CA VAL A 78 -10.45 -10.86 11.62
C VAL A 78 -11.70 -10.52 12.47
N ASP A 79 -12.86 -10.35 11.83
CA ASP A 79 -14.10 -10.10 12.55
C ASP A 79 -14.54 -11.32 13.40
N LYS A 80 -14.36 -12.53 12.88
CA LYS A 80 -14.73 -13.75 13.57
C LYS A 80 -13.78 -14.12 14.72
N LEU A 81 -12.47 -13.97 14.50
CA LEU A 81 -11.44 -14.33 15.48
C LEU A 81 -11.19 -13.21 16.52
N GLY A 82 -11.68 -12.00 16.26
CA GLY A 82 -11.30 -10.79 17.00
C GLY A 82 -9.93 -10.24 16.59
N THR A 83 -9.70 -8.96 16.88
CA THR A 83 -8.53 -8.21 16.40
C THR A 83 -7.21 -8.82 16.89
N LYS A 84 -7.13 -9.19 18.19
CA LYS A 84 -5.91 -9.75 18.77
C LYS A 84 -5.43 -11.01 18.05
N ILE A 85 -6.32 -12.00 17.96
CA ILE A 85 -6.01 -13.31 17.39
C ILE A 85 -5.91 -13.21 15.86
N GLY A 86 -6.84 -12.49 15.21
CA GLY A 86 -6.86 -12.36 13.75
C GLY A 86 -5.59 -11.70 13.21
N TYR A 87 -5.12 -10.62 13.86
CA TYR A 87 -3.87 -9.97 13.46
C TYR A 87 -2.66 -10.84 13.77
N ALA A 88 -2.59 -11.44 14.97
CA ALA A 88 -1.52 -12.36 15.35
C ALA A 88 -1.40 -13.54 14.38
N ALA A 89 -2.50 -14.18 14.02
CA ALA A 89 -2.52 -15.30 13.07
C ALA A 89 -2.05 -14.88 11.68
N SER A 90 -2.53 -13.73 11.19
CA SER A 90 -2.10 -13.18 9.90
C SER A 90 -0.59 -12.93 9.90
N THR A 91 -0.06 -12.23 10.92
CA THR A 91 1.37 -11.92 11.03
C THR A 91 2.21 -13.19 11.16
N PHE A 92 1.80 -14.15 11.97
CA PHE A 92 2.49 -15.43 12.13
C PHE A 92 2.63 -16.16 10.79
N LEU A 93 1.53 -16.26 10.04
CA LEU A 93 1.52 -16.95 8.76
C LEU A 93 2.31 -16.23 7.68
N TRP A 94 2.22 -14.87 7.59
CA TRP A 94 3.04 -14.16 6.61
C TRP A 94 4.52 -14.20 6.94
N SER A 95 4.89 -14.19 8.24
CA SER A 95 6.29 -14.31 8.64
C SER A 95 6.87 -15.68 8.27
N ILE A 96 6.08 -16.76 8.41
CA ILE A 96 6.46 -18.08 7.89
C ILE A 96 6.62 -18.01 6.37
N ALA A 97 5.65 -17.42 5.66
CA ALA A 97 5.71 -17.29 4.21
C ALA A 97 6.95 -16.51 3.75
N ALA A 98 7.32 -15.42 4.46
CA ALA A 98 8.54 -14.65 4.19
C ALA A 98 9.78 -15.55 4.32
N VAL A 99 9.93 -16.26 5.43
CA VAL A 99 11.05 -17.19 5.65
C VAL A 99 11.08 -18.32 4.61
N CYS A 100 9.92 -18.83 4.19
CA CYS A 100 9.83 -19.91 3.19
C CYS A 100 10.47 -19.55 1.85
N HIS A 101 10.55 -18.25 1.48
CA HIS A 101 11.26 -17.84 0.26
C HIS A 101 12.74 -18.25 0.25
N ALA A 102 13.38 -18.28 1.42
CA ALA A 102 14.79 -18.67 1.53
C ALA A 102 15.05 -20.15 1.19
N PHE A 103 14.00 -20.98 1.28
CA PHE A 103 14.07 -22.43 0.99
C PHE A 103 13.50 -22.78 -0.39
N ALA A 104 12.99 -21.80 -1.12
CA ALA A 104 12.45 -22.02 -2.44
C ALA A 104 13.54 -22.36 -3.45
N ASN A 105 13.26 -23.37 -4.28
CA ASN A 105 14.13 -23.80 -5.37
C ASN A 105 13.40 -23.55 -6.71
N GLY A 106 13.82 -22.49 -7.43
CA GLY A 106 13.26 -22.12 -8.71
C GLY A 106 11.90 -21.42 -8.65
N VAL A 107 11.30 -21.26 -9.83
CA VAL A 107 10.07 -20.46 -10.04
C VAL A 107 8.88 -21.00 -9.27
N PHE A 108 8.66 -22.31 -9.29
CA PHE A 108 7.52 -22.92 -8.61
C PHE A 108 7.57 -22.71 -7.10
N GLY A 109 8.71 -22.97 -6.45
CA GLY A 109 8.88 -22.76 -5.02
C GLY A 109 8.68 -21.29 -4.61
N MET A 110 9.25 -20.36 -5.40
CA MET A 110 9.05 -18.92 -5.20
C MET A 110 7.59 -18.51 -5.38
N SER A 111 6.90 -19.04 -6.39
CA SER A 111 5.47 -18.74 -6.63
C SER A 111 4.59 -19.25 -5.50
N VAL A 112 4.87 -20.44 -4.96
CA VAL A 112 4.13 -20.98 -3.80
C VAL A 112 4.36 -20.10 -2.57
N ALA A 113 5.59 -19.75 -2.25
CA ALA A 113 5.91 -18.87 -1.12
C ALA A 113 5.26 -17.49 -1.29
N ARG A 114 5.28 -16.93 -2.51
CA ARG A 114 4.65 -15.64 -2.85
C ARG A 114 3.12 -15.69 -2.76
N GLY A 115 2.50 -16.77 -3.24
CA GLY A 115 1.06 -16.98 -3.11
C GLY A 115 0.63 -17.07 -1.64
N PHE A 116 1.38 -17.82 -0.84
CA PHE A 116 1.15 -17.93 0.60
C PHE A 116 1.33 -16.57 1.30
N LEU A 117 2.39 -15.84 0.97
CA LEU A 117 2.61 -14.49 1.49
C LEU A 117 1.44 -13.56 1.12
N GLY A 118 1.01 -13.55 -0.14
CA GLY A 118 -0.08 -12.70 -0.60
C GLY A 118 -1.38 -12.90 0.16
N VAL A 119 -1.83 -14.15 0.33
CA VAL A 119 -3.05 -14.46 1.09
C VAL A 119 -2.93 -14.00 2.55
N THR A 120 -1.80 -14.25 3.18
CA THR A 120 -1.60 -14.00 4.62
C THR A 120 -1.36 -12.51 4.93
N GLU A 121 -0.66 -11.79 4.06
CA GLU A 121 -0.47 -10.34 4.18
C GLU A 121 -1.76 -9.53 4.02
N ALA A 122 -2.74 -10.07 3.30
CA ALA A 122 -4.02 -9.41 3.09
C ALA A 122 -4.78 -9.10 4.40
N GLY A 123 -4.46 -9.79 5.49
CA GLY A 123 -5.03 -9.53 6.81
C GLY A 123 -4.54 -8.25 7.50
N ASN A 124 -3.40 -7.69 7.09
CA ASN A 124 -2.80 -6.53 7.75
C ASN A 124 -3.75 -5.32 7.82
N PHE A 125 -4.22 -4.81 6.69
CA PHE A 125 -5.07 -3.62 6.65
C PHE A 125 -6.42 -3.77 7.37
N PRO A 126 -7.20 -4.85 7.17
CA PRO A 126 -8.43 -5.05 7.91
C PRO A 126 -8.23 -5.09 9.43
N ALA A 127 -7.17 -5.77 9.89
CA ALA A 127 -6.84 -5.85 11.32
C ALA A 127 -6.38 -4.49 11.88
N ALA A 128 -5.56 -3.75 11.15
CA ALA A 128 -5.07 -2.42 11.52
C ALA A 128 -6.23 -1.41 11.65
N ILE A 129 -7.14 -1.39 10.68
CA ILE A 129 -8.33 -0.51 10.70
C ILE A 129 -9.22 -0.87 11.88
N LYS A 130 -9.46 -2.15 12.14
CA LYS A 130 -10.27 -2.61 13.26
C LYS A 130 -9.63 -2.24 14.60
N ALA A 131 -8.33 -2.48 14.78
CA ALA A 131 -7.60 -2.09 15.98
C ALA A 131 -7.67 -0.57 16.21
N THR A 132 -7.53 0.22 15.16
CA THR A 132 -7.67 1.69 15.23
C THR A 132 -9.10 2.09 15.65
N ALA A 133 -10.11 1.41 15.11
CA ALA A 133 -11.51 1.69 15.49
C ALA A 133 -11.81 1.33 16.95
N GLU A 134 -11.16 0.32 17.52
CA GLU A 134 -11.29 -0.12 18.91
C GLU A 134 -10.57 0.82 19.88
N TRP A 135 -9.41 1.39 19.47
CA TRP A 135 -8.51 2.13 20.37
C TRP A 135 -8.58 3.65 20.26
N PHE A 136 -9.24 4.18 19.22
CA PHE A 136 -9.29 5.64 19.01
C PHE A 136 -10.72 6.16 18.89
N PRO A 137 -11.02 7.31 19.58
CA PRO A 137 -12.27 8.02 19.35
C PRO A 137 -12.36 8.48 17.90
N ARG A 138 -13.58 8.64 17.37
CA ARG A 138 -13.84 8.99 15.95
C ARG A 138 -13.00 10.16 15.45
N LYS A 139 -12.84 11.20 16.31
CA LYS A 139 -12.08 12.41 15.99
C LYS A 139 -10.58 12.17 15.76
N GLU A 140 -9.98 11.12 16.37
CA GLU A 140 -8.56 10.79 16.23
C GLU A 140 -8.28 9.65 15.22
N ARG A 141 -9.29 8.88 14.82
CA ARG A 141 -9.13 7.71 13.95
C ARG A 141 -8.42 8.02 12.62
N ALA A 142 -8.79 9.13 11.96
CA ALA A 142 -8.18 9.53 10.70
C ALA A 142 -6.68 9.81 10.87
N PHE A 143 -6.30 10.44 11.97
CA PHE A 143 -4.90 10.74 12.28
C PHE A 143 -4.11 9.46 12.61
N ALA A 144 -4.66 8.58 13.44
CA ALA A 144 -4.05 7.28 13.75
C ALA A 144 -3.91 6.40 12.50
N THR A 145 -4.92 6.41 11.62
CA THR A 145 -4.87 5.73 10.31
C THR A 145 -3.76 6.29 9.43
N GLY A 146 -3.61 7.60 9.39
CA GLY A 146 -2.51 8.27 8.66
C GLY A 146 -1.14 7.83 9.18
N ILE A 147 -0.97 7.74 10.49
CA ILE A 147 0.30 7.31 11.11
C ILE A 147 0.61 5.87 10.71
N PHE A 148 -0.29 4.91 10.93
CA PHE A 148 0.05 3.52 10.60
C PHE A 148 0.22 3.31 9.09
N ASN A 149 -0.56 4.01 8.27
CA ASN A 149 -0.41 3.92 6.81
C ASN A 149 0.95 4.45 6.33
N SER A 150 1.55 5.44 7.03
CA SER A 150 2.89 5.92 6.70
C SER A 150 3.97 4.84 6.86
N GLY A 151 3.69 3.76 7.61
CA GLY A 151 4.53 2.57 7.69
C GLY A 151 4.81 1.93 6.34
N THR A 152 3.88 2.04 5.38
CA THR A 152 4.07 1.55 4.00
C THR A 152 5.26 2.24 3.31
N ASN A 153 5.37 3.55 3.48
CA ASN A 153 6.46 4.33 2.91
C ASN A 153 7.78 4.05 3.63
N VAL A 154 7.73 3.89 4.97
CA VAL A 154 8.93 3.53 5.75
C VAL A 154 9.44 2.16 5.33
N GLY A 155 8.57 1.16 5.15
CA GLY A 155 8.95 -0.14 4.59
C GLY A 155 9.62 -0.01 3.23
N ALA A 156 9.03 0.77 2.31
CA ALA A 156 9.57 1.00 0.98
C ALA A 156 10.92 1.75 0.98
N ILE A 157 11.21 2.57 2.01
CA ILE A 157 12.52 3.24 2.18
C ILE A 157 13.56 2.30 2.79
N VAL A 158 13.18 1.51 3.79
CA VAL A 158 14.10 0.63 4.51
C VAL A 158 14.63 -0.49 3.61
N VAL A 159 13.81 -1.04 2.71
CA VAL A 159 14.22 -2.13 1.81
C VAL A 159 15.43 -1.77 0.95
N PRO A 160 15.41 -0.69 0.13
CA PRO A 160 16.57 -0.33 -0.67
C PRO A 160 17.82 -0.03 0.17
N LEU A 161 17.65 0.47 1.40
CA LEU A 161 18.76 0.79 2.30
C LEU A 161 19.38 -0.44 3.00
N SER A 162 18.67 -1.55 3.08
CA SER A 162 19.12 -2.73 3.86
C SER A 162 19.30 -3.98 3.00
N VAL A 163 18.35 -4.29 2.14
CA VAL A 163 18.31 -5.57 1.41
C VAL A 163 19.49 -5.77 0.46
N PRO A 164 19.93 -4.77 -0.33
CA PRO A 164 21.09 -4.95 -1.20
C PRO A 164 22.35 -5.26 -0.39
N ILE A 165 22.57 -4.60 0.75
CA ILE A 165 23.72 -4.84 1.64
C ILE A 165 23.66 -6.26 2.23
N ILE A 166 22.47 -6.68 2.70
CA ILE A 166 22.27 -8.04 3.22
C ILE A 166 22.54 -9.08 2.13
N ALA A 167 22.02 -8.85 0.91
CA ALA A 167 22.21 -9.78 -0.20
C ALA A 167 23.68 -9.92 -0.61
N GLU A 168 24.44 -8.81 -0.60
CA GLU A 168 25.86 -8.78 -0.94
C GLU A 168 26.72 -9.44 0.15
N THR A 169 26.42 -9.21 1.44
CA THR A 169 27.26 -9.67 2.56
C THR A 169 26.91 -11.07 3.06
N LEU A 170 25.63 -11.40 3.18
CA LEU A 170 25.13 -12.64 3.76
C LEU A 170 24.47 -13.57 2.72
N GLY A 171 24.18 -13.04 1.54
CA GLY A 171 23.44 -13.72 0.49
C GLY A 171 21.94 -13.42 0.52
N TRP A 172 21.31 -13.47 -0.65
CA TRP A 172 19.92 -13.05 -0.87
C TRP A 172 18.87 -13.77 0.00
N LYS A 173 19.14 -15.03 0.39
CA LYS A 173 18.24 -15.81 1.25
C LYS A 173 18.06 -15.19 2.63
N TRP A 174 19.13 -14.58 3.17
CA TRP A 174 19.08 -13.91 4.46
C TRP A 174 18.18 -12.69 4.48
N ALA A 175 17.97 -12.02 3.34
CA ALA A 175 17.03 -10.91 3.28
C ALA A 175 15.60 -11.36 3.64
N PHE A 176 15.15 -12.50 3.14
CA PHE A 176 13.85 -13.08 3.50
C PHE A 176 13.79 -13.62 4.93
N ILE A 177 14.88 -14.24 5.41
CA ILE A 177 14.93 -14.77 6.78
C ILE A 177 14.84 -13.63 7.78
N LEU A 178 15.64 -12.58 7.61
CA LEU A 178 15.69 -11.47 8.56
C LEU A 178 14.38 -10.67 8.60
N THR A 179 13.77 -10.41 7.46
CA THR A 179 12.48 -9.71 7.43
C THR A 179 11.37 -10.55 8.06
N GLY A 180 11.32 -11.85 7.77
CA GLY A 180 10.37 -12.76 8.42
C GLY A 180 10.58 -12.87 9.94
N ILE A 181 11.83 -12.86 10.42
CA ILE A 181 12.15 -12.82 11.87
C ILE A 181 11.59 -11.54 12.52
N LEU A 182 11.70 -10.38 11.86
CA LEU A 182 11.11 -9.13 12.36
C LEU A 182 9.61 -9.28 12.62
N GLY A 183 8.90 -10.00 11.75
CA GLY A 183 7.48 -10.30 11.95
C GLY A 183 7.21 -11.15 13.19
N PHE A 184 8.06 -12.14 13.50
CA PHE A 184 7.94 -12.92 14.74
C PHE A 184 8.26 -12.07 15.99
N VAL A 185 9.26 -11.19 15.92
CA VAL A 185 9.56 -10.24 17.00
C VAL A 185 8.36 -9.33 17.25
N TRP A 186 7.78 -8.78 16.20
CA TRP A 186 6.57 -7.98 16.31
C TRP A 186 5.40 -8.76 16.91
N LEU A 187 5.21 -10.01 16.52
CA LEU A 187 4.16 -10.89 17.03
C LEU A 187 4.25 -11.05 18.57
N ILE A 188 5.46 -11.23 19.10
CA ILE A 188 5.69 -11.30 20.56
C ILE A 188 5.23 -9.99 21.22
N LEU A 189 5.64 -8.84 20.67
CA LEU A 189 5.23 -7.53 21.17
C LEU A 189 3.71 -7.35 21.10
N TRP A 190 3.08 -7.76 20.00
CA TRP A 190 1.63 -7.70 19.82
C TRP A 190 0.89 -8.51 20.90
N ILE A 191 1.28 -9.74 21.13
CA ILE A 191 0.65 -10.62 22.13
C ILE A 191 0.78 -10.03 23.54
N ILE A 192 1.93 -9.42 23.87
CA ILE A 192 2.20 -8.84 25.20
C ILE A 192 1.44 -7.52 25.42
N TYR A 193 1.39 -6.65 24.43
CA TYR A 193 0.90 -5.29 24.60
C TYR A 193 -0.55 -5.09 24.13
N TYR A 194 -1.02 -5.85 23.16
CA TYR A 194 -2.36 -5.67 22.64
C TYR A 194 -3.39 -6.46 23.44
N GLU A 195 -4.45 -5.76 23.83
CA GLU A 195 -5.71 -6.32 24.30
C GLU A 195 -6.82 -5.34 23.88
N ILE A 196 -8.09 -5.76 23.87
CA ILE A 196 -9.19 -4.82 23.66
C ILE A 196 -9.29 -3.82 24.83
N PRO A 197 -9.69 -2.55 24.61
CA PRO A 197 -9.69 -1.52 25.67
C PRO A 197 -10.42 -1.94 26.94
N SER A 198 -11.53 -2.69 26.82
CA SER A 198 -12.33 -3.16 27.98
C SER A 198 -11.61 -4.20 28.86
N ARG A 199 -10.55 -4.84 28.36
CA ARG A 199 -9.77 -5.87 29.11
C ARG A 199 -8.33 -5.43 29.37
N GLN A 200 -7.91 -4.27 28.85
CA GLN A 200 -6.54 -3.80 28.98
C GLN A 200 -6.25 -3.24 30.37
N GLN A 201 -5.46 -3.96 31.14
CA GLN A 201 -5.13 -3.57 32.54
C GLN A 201 -4.19 -2.34 32.62
N ARG A 202 -3.44 -2.04 31.55
CA ARG A 202 -2.52 -0.90 31.50
C ARG A 202 -3.21 0.41 31.12
N LEU A 203 -4.51 0.35 30.80
CA LEU A 203 -5.30 1.51 30.39
C LEU A 203 -5.85 2.24 31.59
N SER A 204 -5.59 3.54 31.72
CA SER A 204 -6.19 4.36 32.76
C SER A 204 -7.70 4.56 32.50
N LYS A 205 -8.49 4.73 33.57
CA LYS A 205 -9.92 5.01 33.47
C LYS A 205 -10.20 6.25 32.60
N ALA A 206 -9.41 7.32 32.80
CA ALA A 206 -9.55 8.55 32.01
C ALA A 206 -9.30 8.33 30.51
N GLU A 207 -8.33 7.50 30.14
CA GLU A 207 -8.07 7.17 28.74
C GLU A 207 -9.14 6.24 28.17
N PHE A 208 -9.64 5.29 28.96
CA PHE A 208 -10.76 4.44 28.58
C PHE A 208 -12.01 5.26 28.27
N ASP A 209 -12.39 6.18 29.16
CA ASP A 209 -13.54 7.06 28.99
C ASP A 209 -13.35 7.99 27.78
N TYR A 210 -12.12 8.44 27.54
CA TYR A 210 -11.78 9.24 26.36
C TYR A 210 -11.92 8.46 25.06
N ILE A 211 -11.45 7.20 24.98
CA ILE A 211 -11.61 6.33 23.82
C ILE A 211 -13.09 6.14 23.47
N HIS A 212 -13.95 6.06 24.51
CA HIS A 212 -15.39 5.83 24.35
C HIS A 212 -16.22 7.12 24.32
N SER A 213 -15.59 8.30 24.36
CA SER A 213 -16.27 9.61 24.45
C SER A 213 -17.23 9.92 23.27
N ASP A 214 -17.05 9.26 22.13
CA ASP A 214 -17.85 9.47 20.91
C ASP A 214 -18.97 8.42 20.72
N ILE A 215 -19.14 7.51 21.68
CA ILE A 215 -20.26 6.57 21.68
C ILE A 215 -21.49 7.33 22.16
N GLU A 216 -22.30 7.81 21.21
CA GLU A 216 -23.63 8.34 21.55
C GLU A 216 -24.44 7.25 22.27
N THR A 217 -24.64 7.46 23.55
CA THR A 217 -25.59 6.69 24.37
C THR A 217 -26.99 6.95 23.81
N GLY A 218 -27.50 6.07 22.94
CA GLY A 218 -28.93 6.14 22.71
C GLY A 218 -29.51 5.77 21.36
N LYS A 219 -28.76 5.50 20.32
CA LYS A 219 -29.32 4.87 19.12
C LYS A 219 -28.42 3.75 18.64
N PRO A 220 -28.91 2.50 18.58
CA PRO A 220 -28.21 1.48 17.82
C PRO A 220 -28.09 2.01 16.38
N GLU A 221 -26.85 2.29 15.91
CA GLU A 221 -26.60 2.48 14.49
C GLU A 221 -27.24 1.27 13.81
N ASN A 222 -28.19 1.51 12.91
CA ASN A 222 -28.79 0.43 12.12
C ASN A 222 -27.65 -0.27 11.38
N THR A 223 -27.21 -1.43 11.90
CA THR A 223 -26.04 -2.18 11.49
C THR A 223 -26.32 -3.08 10.30
N GLU A 224 -27.49 -2.94 9.65
CA GLU A 224 -27.80 -3.68 8.45
C GLU A 224 -26.74 -3.43 7.38
N ARG A 225 -26.00 -4.46 7.05
CA ARG A 225 -24.96 -4.44 6.03
C ARG A 225 -25.60 -4.27 4.67
N VAL A 226 -25.12 -3.28 3.91
CA VAL A 226 -25.56 -3.10 2.54
C VAL A 226 -24.98 -4.22 1.67
N SER A 227 -25.83 -4.86 0.89
CA SER A 227 -25.40 -5.93 -0.03
C SER A 227 -24.40 -5.39 -1.06
N TRP A 228 -23.35 -6.15 -1.36
CA TRP A 228 -22.38 -5.81 -2.39
C TRP A 228 -23.02 -5.59 -3.77
N PHE A 229 -24.01 -6.41 -4.14
CA PHE A 229 -24.75 -6.24 -5.40
C PHE A 229 -25.44 -4.89 -5.47
N LYS A 230 -26.02 -4.42 -4.35
CA LYS A 230 -26.61 -3.07 -4.30
C LYS A 230 -25.54 -1.97 -4.45
N LEU A 231 -24.36 -2.15 -3.86
CA LEU A 231 -23.26 -1.17 -4.00
C LEU A 231 -22.76 -1.08 -5.44
N LEU A 232 -22.73 -2.18 -6.19
CA LEU A 232 -22.32 -2.22 -7.60
C LEU A 232 -23.33 -1.51 -8.54
N THR A 233 -24.54 -1.17 -8.10
CA THR A 233 -25.50 -0.39 -8.91
C THR A 233 -25.20 1.11 -8.93
N PHE A 234 -24.36 1.61 -8.02
CA PHE A 234 -24.06 3.03 -7.90
C PHE A 234 -22.87 3.46 -8.77
N LYS A 235 -23.04 4.54 -9.55
CA LYS A 235 -21.95 5.13 -10.36
C LYS A 235 -20.73 5.55 -9.51
N GLN A 236 -20.98 5.97 -8.27
CA GLN A 236 -19.94 6.35 -7.32
C GLN A 236 -19.01 5.18 -6.99
N THR A 237 -19.55 3.96 -6.87
CA THR A 237 -18.75 2.74 -6.68
C THR A 237 -17.83 2.50 -7.88
N TRP A 238 -18.36 2.63 -9.09
CA TRP A 238 -17.58 2.43 -10.31
C TRP A 238 -16.54 3.52 -10.52
N ALA A 239 -16.83 4.78 -10.19
CA ALA A 239 -15.85 5.85 -10.23
C ALA A 239 -14.65 5.53 -9.34
N PHE A 240 -14.88 5.06 -8.11
CA PHE A 240 -13.83 4.63 -7.20
C PHE A 240 -13.10 3.38 -7.71
N ALA A 241 -13.84 2.36 -8.14
CA ALA A 241 -13.27 1.10 -8.63
C ALA A 241 -12.37 1.30 -9.86
N VAL A 242 -12.82 2.08 -10.85
CA VAL A 242 -12.02 2.40 -12.05
C VAL A 242 -10.82 3.26 -11.70
N GLY A 243 -10.98 4.23 -10.79
CA GLY A 243 -9.86 5.02 -10.29
C GLY A 243 -8.76 4.14 -9.71
N LYS A 244 -9.11 3.19 -8.86
CA LYS A 244 -8.17 2.22 -8.26
C LYS A 244 -7.59 1.26 -9.31
N PHE A 245 -8.43 0.74 -10.19
CA PHE A 245 -8.02 -0.19 -11.26
C PHE A 245 -6.91 0.40 -12.16
N LEU A 246 -6.98 1.68 -12.48
CA LEU A 246 -6.02 2.34 -13.36
C LEU A 246 -4.77 2.83 -12.61
N THR A 247 -4.88 3.24 -11.35
CA THR A 247 -3.77 3.93 -10.65
C THR A 247 -2.99 3.06 -9.68
N ASP A 248 -3.60 2.06 -9.03
CA ASP A 248 -2.87 1.15 -8.14
C ASP A 248 -1.78 0.33 -8.85
N PRO A 249 -2.01 -0.16 -10.10
CA PRO A 249 -0.97 -0.85 -10.85
C PRO A 249 0.30 -0.03 -11.06
N VAL A 250 0.17 1.31 -11.17
CA VAL A 250 1.32 2.22 -11.32
C VAL A 250 2.18 2.22 -10.05
N TRP A 251 1.56 2.28 -8.86
CA TRP A 251 2.29 2.16 -7.61
C TRP A 251 3.02 0.83 -7.46
N TRP A 252 2.36 -0.27 -7.85
CA TRP A 252 2.97 -1.58 -7.82
C TRP A 252 4.11 -1.72 -8.82
N PHE A 253 4.04 -1.04 -9.97
CA PHE A 253 5.17 -0.96 -10.89
C PHE A 253 6.37 -0.28 -10.23
N TYR A 254 6.19 0.84 -9.53
CA TYR A 254 7.29 1.48 -8.80
C TYR A 254 7.88 0.56 -7.73
N LEU A 255 7.05 -0.11 -6.95
CA LEU A 255 7.52 -0.99 -5.88
C LEU A 255 8.36 -2.18 -6.39
N PHE A 256 7.93 -2.78 -7.50
CA PHE A 256 8.48 -4.06 -7.94
C PHE A 256 9.48 -3.95 -9.09
N TRP A 257 9.39 -2.91 -9.92
CA TRP A 257 10.21 -2.78 -11.12
C TRP A 257 11.20 -1.62 -11.12
N LEU A 258 11.07 -0.67 -10.17
CA LEU A 258 12.02 0.44 -10.06
C LEU A 258 13.48 -0.01 -9.89
N PRO A 259 13.79 -0.99 -9.03
CA PRO A 259 15.18 -1.46 -8.89
C PRO A 259 15.72 -2.08 -10.18
N ASP A 260 14.88 -2.82 -10.90
CA ASP A 260 15.24 -3.44 -12.18
C ASP A 260 15.50 -2.38 -13.26
N PHE A 261 14.63 -1.37 -13.36
CA PHE A 261 14.84 -0.21 -14.24
C PHE A 261 16.17 0.47 -13.96
N LEU A 262 16.45 0.82 -12.69
CA LEU A 262 17.70 1.50 -12.33
C LEU A 262 18.93 0.66 -12.69
N ARG A 263 18.90 -0.65 -12.44
CA ARG A 263 19.99 -1.55 -12.79
C ARG A 263 20.24 -1.62 -14.29
N LYS A 264 19.20 -1.85 -15.07
CA LYS A 264 19.31 -2.09 -16.50
C LYS A 264 19.56 -0.82 -17.31
N GLU A 265 18.94 0.30 -16.90
CA GLU A 265 19.10 1.58 -17.60
C GLU A 265 20.47 2.20 -17.33
N TYR A 266 20.97 2.12 -16.09
CA TYR A 266 22.23 2.78 -15.68
C TYR A 266 23.37 1.82 -15.40
N HIS A 267 23.20 0.52 -15.73
CA HIS A 267 24.22 -0.54 -15.55
C HIS A 267 24.75 -0.62 -14.11
N LEU A 268 23.85 -0.42 -13.12
CA LEU A 268 24.22 -0.44 -11.71
C LEU A 268 24.42 -1.88 -11.23
N THR A 269 25.59 -2.17 -10.66
CA THR A 269 25.95 -3.53 -10.22
C THR A 269 26.07 -3.66 -8.70
N ASN A 270 26.47 -2.57 -8.04
CA ASN A 270 26.76 -2.58 -6.61
C ASN A 270 25.53 -2.18 -5.77
N ALA A 271 25.48 -2.67 -4.53
CA ALA A 271 24.39 -2.41 -3.61
C ALA A 271 24.15 -0.92 -3.35
N ASP A 272 25.19 -0.16 -3.03
CA ASP A 272 25.15 1.26 -2.73
C ASP A 272 24.71 2.13 -3.93
N GLN A 273 25.00 1.71 -5.15
CA GLN A 273 24.56 2.41 -6.36
C GLN A 273 23.04 2.35 -6.55
N ILE A 274 22.36 1.29 -6.07
CA ILE A 274 20.91 1.08 -6.19
C ILE A 274 20.17 1.62 -4.96
N MET A 275 20.80 1.52 -3.80
CA MET A 275 20.26 1.87 -2.50
C MET A 275 19.74 3.29 -2.45
N TRP A 276 20.58 4.28 -2.73
CA TRP A 276 20.22 5.69 -2.60
C TRP A 276 19.23 6.18 -3.64
N PRO A 277 19.39 5.88 -4.96
CA PRO A 277 18.38 6.27 -5.94
C PRO A 277 16.99 5.73 -5.64
N SER A 278 16.88 4.46 -5.23
CA SER A 278 15.61 3.86 -4.85
C SER A 278 15.02 4.50 -3.60
N ALA A 279 15.82 4.68 -2.54
CA ALA A 279 15.37 5.29 -1.29
C ALA A 279 14.87 6.72 -1.51
N VAL A 280 15.56 7.53 -2.32
CA VAL A 280 15.20 8.92 -2.62
C VAL A 280 13.83 8.99 -3.29
N VAL A 281 13.50 8.08 -4.21
CA VAL A 281 12.17 8.02 -4.83
C VAL A 281 11.08 7.89 -3.76
N TYR A 282 11.24 6.97 -2.78
CA TYR A 282 10.24 6.75 -1.74
C TYR A 282 10.23 7.85 -0.66
N ILE A 283 11.37 8.47 -0.39
CA ILE A 283 11.42 9.66 0.47
C ILE A 283 10.59 10.78 -0.17
N ILE A 284 10.78 11.06 -1.46
CA ILE A 284 9.99 12.06 -2.19
C ILE A 284 8.51 11.67 -2.21
N ALA A 285 8.19 10.38 -2.42
CA ALA A 285 6.82 9.88 -2.38
C ALA A 285 6.12 10.15 -1.04
N SER A 286 6.86 10.10 0.07
CA SER A 286 6.31 10.34 1.41
C SER A 286 5.75 11.77 1.58
N PHE A 287 6.35 12.76 0.94
CA PHE A 287 5.82 14.14 0.93
C PHE A 287 4.45 14.22 0.25
N GLY A 288 4.18 13.37 -0.73
CA GLY A 288 2.88 13.30 -1.41
C GLY A 288 1.74 12.90 -0.48
N SER A 289 1.99 12.02 0.48
CA SER A 289 0.97 11.63 1.48
C SER A 289 0.47 12.84 2.29
N VAL A 290 1.38 13.73 2.66
CA VAL A 290 1.05 14.97 3.39
C VAL A 290 0.41 16.00 2.47
N ALA A 291 1.00 16.25 1.30
CA ALA A 291 0.50 17.19 0.30
C ALA A 291 -0.91 16.79 -0.19
N GLY A 292 -1.18 15.49 -0.27
CA GLY A 292 -2.47 14.94 -0.67
C GLY A 292 -3.64 15.37 0.22
N GLY A 293 -3.41 15.50 1.51
CA GLY A 293 -4.42 16.03 2.45
C GLY A 293 -4.45 17.56 2.50
N TRP A 294 -3.29 18.19 2.41
CA TRP A 294 -3.14 19.63 2.57
C TRP A 294 -3.80 20.45 1.45
N LEU A 295 -3.60 20.08 0.20
CA LEU A 295 -4.05 20.88 -0.94
C LEU A 295 -5.58 21.03 -1.02
N PRO A 296 -6.41 19.94 -0.92
CA PRO A 296 -7.86 20.10 -0.92
C PRO A 296 -8.35 20.86 0.32
N MET A 297 -7.70 20.68 1.48
CA MET A 297 -8.04 21.42 2.69
C MET A 297 -7.79 22.93 2.51
N LYS A 298 -6.69 23.33 1.86
CA LYS A 298 -6.41 24.73 1.52
C LYS A 298 -7.51 25.33 0.63
N PHE A 299 -7.98 24.60 -0.38
CA PHE A 299 -9.08 25.05 -1.24
C PHE A 299 -10.40 25.19 -0.47
N ILE A 300 -10.72 24.24 0.41
CA ILE A 300 -11.94 24.29 1.25
C ILE A 300 -11.87 25.50 2.19
N ASN A 301 -10.73 25.72 2.85
CA ASN A 301 -10.54 26.87 3.73
C ASN A 301 -10.65 28.22 2.97
N ASN A 302 -10.37 28.21 1.67
CA ASN A 302 -10.57 29.37 0.78
C ASN A 302 -12.01 29.46 0.21
N GLY A 303 -12.97 28.73 0.79
CA GLY A 303 -14.39 28.79 0.44
C GLY A 303 -14.82 27.93 -0.76
N TRP A 304 -13.98 27.01 -1.24
CA TRP A 304 -14.39 26.14 -2.33
C TRP A 304 -15.32 25.03 -1.84
N ALA A 305 -16.28 24.67 -2.68
CA ALA A 305 -17.13 23.51 -2.40
C ALA A 305 -16.27 22.22 -2.32
N LEU A 306 -16.61 21.31 -1.39
CA LEU A 306 -15.85 20.09 -1.09
C LEU A 306 -15.51 19.30 -2.37
N PHE A 307 -16.53 19.03 -3.20
CA PHE A 307 -16.33 18.24 -4.43
C PHE A 307 -15.40 18.94 -5.43
N LYS A 308 -15.49 20.27 -5.55
CA LYS A 308 -14.62 21.05 -6.43
C LYS A 308 -13.18 21.02 -5.94
N ALA A 309 -12.96 21.21 -4.65
CA ALA A 309 -11.64 21.14 -4.02
C ALA A 309 -10.97 19.76 -4.24
N ARG A 310 -11.71 18.67 -3.98
CA ARG A 310 -11.21 17.30 -4.17
C ARG A 310 -10.85 17.02 -5.63
N LYS A 311 -11.77 17.27 -6.56
CA LYS A 311 -11.56 17.00 -7.99
C LYS A 311 -10.42 17.82 -8.58
N THR A 312 -10.33 19.10 -8.24
CA THR A 312 -9.24 19.95 -8.71
C THR A 312 -7.89 19.48 -8.15
N SER A 313 -7.82 19.12 -6.87
CA SER A 313 -6.59 18.56 -6.28
C SER A 313 -6.18 17.27 -6.98
N MET A 314 -7.11 16.36 -7.23
CA MET A 314 -6.83 15.12 -7.96
C MET A 314 -6.37 15.37 -9.39
N LEU A 315 -6.94 16.38 -10.08
CA LEU A 315 -6.49 16.77 -11.41
C LEU A 315 -5.05 17.32 -11.40
N ILE A 316 -4.72 18.16 -10.42
CA ILE A 316 -3.34 18.66 -10.23
C ILE A 316 -2.38 17.49 -10.03
N TYR A 317 -2.71 16.52 -9.18
CA TYR A 317 -1.86 15.35 -8.97
C TYR A 317 -1.72 14.51 -10.23
N ALA A 318 -2.80 14.35 -11.02
CA ALA A 318 -2.73 13.66 -12.31
C ALA A 318 -1.75 14.35 -13.28
N PHE A 319 -1.73 15.68 -13.32
CA PHE A 319 -0.75 16.44 -14.11
C PHE A 319 0.68 16.29 -13.56
N CYS A 320 0.86 16.22 -12.23
CA CYS A 320 2.18 16.02 -11.61
C CYS A 320 2.79 14.64 -11.92
N VAL A 321 2.00 13.65 -12.39
CA VAL A 321 2.54 12.36 -12.84
C VAL A 321 3.10 12.43 -14.26
N ILE A 322 2.57 13.29 -15.13
CA ILE A 322 2.95 13.33 -16.56
C ILE A 322 4.46 13.43 -16.80
N PRO A 323 5.25 14.25 -16.04
CA PRO A 323 6.69 14.37 -16.30
C PRO A 323 7.46 13.04 -16.29
N ILE A 324 6.89 11.94 -15.74
CA ILE A 324 7.54 10.62 -15.74
C ILE A 324 7.84 10.10 -17.16
N VAL A 325 7.08 10.53 -18.17
CA VAL A 325 7.33 10.14 -19.57
C VAL A 325 8.70 10.59 -20.07
N PHE A 326 9.31 11.60 -19.43
CA PHE A 326 10.63 12.11 -19.73
C PHE A 326 11.74 11.51 -18.86
N ALA A 327 11.41 10.51 -18.00
CA ALA A 327 12.37 9.97 -17.03
C ALA A 327 13.66 9.45 -17.69
N GLN A 328 13.57 8.71 -18.80
CA GLN A 328 14.76 8.21 -19.50
C GLN A 328 15.52 9.30 -20.23
N VAL A 329 14.83 10.25 -20.89
CA VAL A 329 15.48 11.37 -21.60
C VAL A 329 16.23 12.27 -20.62
N LEU A 330 15.62 12.58 -19.48
CA LEU A 330 16.29 13.35 -18.42
C LEU A 330 17.41 12.53 -17.76
N GLY A 331 17.16 11.24 -17.60
CA GLY A 331 18.10 10.30 -17.01
C GLY A 331 19.35 10.04 -17.85
N SER A 332 19.26 10.17 -19.18
CA SER A 332 20.44 10.11 -20.05
C SER A 332 21.38 11.31 -19.86
N MET A 333 20.86 12.42 -19.35
CA MET A 333 21.68 13.57 -18.96
C MET A 333 22.29 13.38 -17.57
N ASN A 334 21.48 12.91 -16.61
CA ASN A 334 21.89 12.58 -15.25
C ASN A 334 20.85 11.67 -14.60
N MET A 335 21.28 10.51 -14.08
CA MET A 335 20.42 9.54 -13.38
C MET A 335 19.54 10.19 -12.30
N TRP A 336 20.05 11.16 -11.55
CA TRP A 336 19.31 11.82 -10.48
C TRP A 336 18.10 12.64 -10.97
N LEU A 337 18.12 13.08 -12.24
CA LEU A 337 16.95 13.73 -12.85
C LEU A 337 15.82 12.71 -13.09
N ALA A 338 16.15 11.49 -13.52
CA ALA A 338 15.16 10.40 -13.60
C ALA A 338 14.62 10.06 -12.20
N VAL A 339 15.49 9.90 -11.21
CA VAL A 339 15.11 9.64 -9.82
C VAL A 339 14.17 10.72 -9.28
N LEU A 340 14.46 11.98 -9.54
CA LEU A 340 13.61 13.11 -9.15
C LEU A 340 12.23 13.04 -9.81
N VAL A 341 12.17 12.82 -11.10
CA VAL A 341 10.91 12.79 -11.87
C VAL A 341 10.06 11.58 -11.46
N ILE A 342 10.66 10.41 -11.29
CA ILE A 342 9.98 9.22 -10.78
C ILE A 342 9.49 9.47 -9.34
N GLY A 343 10.31 10.10 -8.50
CA GLY A 343 9.96 10.49 -7.14
C GLY A 343 8.76 11.45 -7.09
N ILE A 344 8.71 12.45 -7.98
CA ILE A 344 7.57 13.37 -8.12
C ILE A 344 6.32 12.60 -8.54
N ALA A 345 6.41 11.70 -9.51
CA ALA A 345 5.28 10.88 -9.94
C ALA A 345 4.79 9.94 -8.82
N ALA A 346 5.70 9.33 -8.07
CA ALA A 346 5.38 8.52 -6.90
C ALA A 346 4.72 9.36 -5.77
N SER A 347 5.20 10.60 -5.56
CA SER A 347 4.60 11.57 -4.64
C SER A 347 3.18 11.94 -5.06
N ALA A 348 2.98 12.20 -6.34
CA ALA A 348 1.66 12.50 -6.90
C ALA A 348 0.71 11.30 -6.78
N HIS A 349 1.19 10.05 -6.94
CA HIS A 349 0.41 8.85 -6.66
C HIS A 349 -0.04 8.81 -5.18
N GLN A 350 0.85 9.05 -4.24
CA GLN A 350 0.50 9.03 -2.81
C GLN A 350 -0.54 10.10 -2.47
N ALA A 351 -0.41 11.30 -3.06
CA ALA A 351 -1.39 12.36 -2.93
C ALA A 351 -2.75 11.99 -3.55
N TRP A 352 -2.74 11.35 -4.71
CA TRP A 352 -3.93 10.81 -5.37
C TRP A 352 -4.59 9.74 -4.51
N SER A 353 -3.82 8.77 -4.01
CA SER A 353 -4.31 7.66 -3.19
C SER A 353 -5.00 8.16 -1.92
N ALA A 354 -4.43 9.14 -1.21
CA ALA A 354 -5.08 9.74 -0.05
C ALA A 354 -6.45 10.36 -0.39
N ASN A 355 -6.56 11.01 -1.54
CA ASN A 355 -7.80 11.66 -1.97
C ASN A 355 -8.85 10.68 -2.49
N ILE A 356 -8.48 9.67 -3.27
CA ILE A 356 -9.44 8.72 -3.82
C ILE A 356 -10.15 7.94 -2.71
N PHE A 357 -9.44 7.55 -1.63
CA PHE A 357 -10.07 6.94 -0.46
C PHE A 357 -11.02 7.89 0.27
N THR A 358 -10.66 9.17 0.34
CA THR A 358 -11.53 10.16 0.98
C THR A 358 -12.82 10.39 0.20
N THR A 359 -12.80 10.26 -1.13
CA THR A 359 -14.04 10.36 -1.94
C THR A 359 -15.08 9.31 -1.57
N VAL A 360 -14.66 8.14 -1.09
CA VAL A 360 -15.59 7.10 -0.61
C VAL A 360 -16.31 7.57 0.65
N SER A 361 -15.58 8.13 1.61
CA SER A 361 -16.20 8.63 2.85
C SER A 361 -17.05 9.88 2.63
N ASP A 362 -16.77 10.66 1.59
CA ASP A 362 -17.56 11.84 1.21
C ASP A 362 -18.88 11.45 0.51
N MET A 363 -18.90 10.34 -0.25
CA MET A 363 -20.06 9.92 -1.05
C MET A 363 -20.89 8.81 -0.41
N PHE A 364 -20.34 8.00 0.49
CA PHE A 364 -21.04 6.85 1.07
C PHE A 364 -21.23 7.00 2.57
N PRO A 365 -22.39 6.55 3.12
CA PRO A 365 -22.58 6.49 4.56
C PRO A 365 -21.59 5.49 5.18
N LYS A 366 -21.25 5.67 6.46
CA LYS A 366 -20.26 4.86 7.20
C LYS A 366 -20.48 3.36 7.05
N LYS A 367 -21.75 2.90 7.07
CA LYS A 367 -22.14 1.49 6.93
C LYS A 367 -21.76 0.85 5.58
N ALA A 368 -21.51 1.64 4.55
CA ALA A 368 -21.17 1.18 3.20
C ALA A 368 -19.69 1.45 2.84
N SER A 369 -19.03 2.39 3.51
CA SER A 369 -17.68 2.86 3.16
C SER A 369 -16.63 1.73 3.17
N ALA A 370 -16.66 0.84 4.16
CA ALA A 370 -15.73 -0.30 4.22
C ALA A 370 -15.92 -1.27 3.06
N SER A 371 -17.19 -1.58 2.71
CA SER A 371 -17.51 -2.47 1.60
C SER A 371 -17.10 -1.88 0.25
N VAL A 372 -17.36 -0.58 0.03
CA VAL A 372 -16.92 0.13 -1.19
C VAL A 372 -15.41 0.18 -1.29
N THR A 373 -14.71 0.43 -0.17
CA THR A 373 -13.24 0.39 -0.11
C THR A 373 -12.71 -1.00 -0.48
N GLY A 374 -13.35 -2.07 0.00
CA GLY A 374 -13.01 -3.45 -0.36
C GLY A 374 -13.19 -3.73 -1.86
N ILE A 375 -14.32 -3.28 -2.45
CA ILE A 375 -14.57 -3.39 -3.89
C ILE A 375 -13.46 -2.68 -4.68
N GLY A 376 -13.13 -1.43 -4.33
CA GLY A 376 -12.08 -0.70 -5.02
C GLY A 376 -10.70 -1.34 -4.86
N GLY A 377 -10.37 -1.87 -3.66
CA GLY A 377 -9.12 -2.60 -3.43
C GLY A 377 -9.01 -3.86 -4.30
N MET A 378 -10.11 -4.61 -4.45
CA MET A 378 -10.19 -5.75 -5.38
C MET A 378 -9.94 -5.30 -6.84
N PHE A 379 -10.58 -4.22 -7.28
CA PHE A 379 -10.38 -3.69 -8.64
C PHE A 379 -8.94 -3.19 -8.86
N GLY A 380 -8.32 -2.55 -7.85
CA GLY A 380 -6.90 -2.19 -7.89
C GLY A 380 -6.00 -3.44 -8.06
N GLY A 381 -6.29 -4.52 -7.30
CA GLY A 381 -5.62 -5.80 -7.44
C GLY A 381 -5.78 -6.41 -8.84
N LEU A 382 -7.01 -6.44 -9.36
CA LEU A 382 -7.27 -6.91 -10.73
C LEU A 382 -6.54 -6.08 -11.79
N GLY A 383 -6.52 -4.75 -11.65
CA GLY A 383 -5.76 -3.87 -12.52
C GLY A 383 -4.27 -4.21 -12.51
N GLY A 384 -3.70 -4.47 -11.32
CA GLY A 384 -2.31 -4.90 -11.17
C GLY A 384 -2.01 -6.24 -11.85
N ILE A 385 -2.89 -7.23 -11.70
CA ILE A 385 -2.75 -8.54 -12.37
C ILE A 385 -2.78 -8.36 -13.89
N LEU A 386 -3.78 -7.63 -14.41
CA LEU A 386 -3.93 -7.42 -15.84
C LEU A 386 -2.75 -6.64 -16.44
N LEU A 387 -2.23 -5.62 -15.74
CA LEU A 387 -1.06 -4.89 -16.21
C LEU A 387 0.17 -5.80 -16.29
N VAL A 388 0.41 -6.67 -15.31
CA VAL A 388 1.53 -7.63 -15.35
C VAL A 388 1.33 -8.61 -16.48
N PHE A 389 0.16 -9.23 -16.58
CA PHE A 389 -0.11 -10.29 -17.55
C PHE A 389 -0.13 -9.79 -19.01
N LEU A 390 -0.88 -8.71 -19.28
CA LEU A 390 -1.07 -8.23 -20.64
C LEU A 390 0.08 -7.36 -21.15
N VAL A 391 0.73 -6.62 -20.26
CA VAL A 391 1.72 -5.60 -20.64
C VAL A 391 3.11 -6.00 -20.17
N GLN A 392 3.36 -6.01 -18.86
CA GLN A 392 4.71 -6.13 -18.34
C GLN A 392 5.40 -7.43 -18.79
N LYS A 393 4.77 -8.60 -18.58
CA LYS A 393 5.36 -9.88 -18.93
C LYS A 393 5.66 -9.96 -20.44
N ASN A 394 4.65 -9.76 -21.29
CA ASN A 394 4.82 -9.92 -22.73
C ASN A 394 5.78 -8.88 -23.31
N MET A 395 5.60 -7.63 -22.93
CA MET A 395 6.39 -6.51 -23.43
C MET A 395 7.85 -6.59 -22.96
N PHE A 396 8.09 -6.79 -21.65
CA PHE A 396 9.45 -6.83 -21.13
C PHE A 396 10.21 -8.07 -21.65
N VAL A 397 9.56 -9.23 -21.73
CA VAL A 397 10.16 -10.43 -22.32
C VAL A 397 10.56 -10.20 -23.78
N TYR A 398 9.68 -9.60 -24.58
CA TYR A 398 9.98 -9.28 -25.98
C TYR A 398 11.16 -8.31 -26.08
N TYR A 399 11.13 -7.17 -25.38
CA TYR A 399 12.20 -6.19 -25.47
C TYR A 399 13.52 -6.68 -24.87
N GLU A 400 13.49 -7.52 -23.84
CA GLU A 400 14.68 -8.18 -23.29
C GLU A 400 15.28 -9.13 -24.32
N SER A 401 14.47 -9.93 -25.04
CA SER A 401 14.94 -10.90 -26.04
C SER A 401 15.63 -10.27 -27.25
N ILE A 402 15.27 -9.02 -27.57
CA ILE A 402 15.92 -8.25 -28.65
C ILE A 402 17.02 -7.28 -28.15
N GLY A 403 17.37 -7.36 -26.83
CA GLY A 403 18.41 -6.52 -26.22
C GLY A 403 18.04 -5.05 -26.08
N ASN A 404 16.74 -4.69 -26.02
CA ASN A 404 16.25 -3.31 -25.96
C ASN A 404 15.20 -3.13 -24.86
N ILE A 405 15.49 -3.58 -23.64
CA ILE A 405 14.58 -3.46 -22.48
C ILE A 405 14.20 -2.01 -22.16
N GLN A 406 15.06 -1.05 -22.52
CA GLN A 406 14.83 0.39 -22.35
C GLN A 406 13.54 0.85 -23.00
N THR A 407 13.23 0.36 -24.21
CA THR A 407 11.96 0.65 -24.88
C THR A 407 10.77 0.12 -24.06
N GLY A 408 10.89 -1.04 -23.42
CA GLY A 408 9.88 -1.57 -22.54
C GLY A 408 9.59 -0.63 -21.35
N TYR A 409 10.62 -0.11 -20.70
CA TYR A 409 10.44 0.88 -19.63
C TYR A 409 9.85 2.19 -20.12
N TYR A 410 10.27 2.66 -21.31
CA TYR A 410 9.69 3.87 -21.91
C TYR A 410 8.17 3.73 -22.09
N ILE A 411 7.71 2.62 -22.64
CA ILE A 411 6.28 2.35 -22.81
C ILE A 411 5.57 2.30 -21.45
N MET A 412 6.19 1.67 -20.43
CA MET A 412 5.61 1.68 -19.08
C MET A 412 5.49 3.08 -18.50
N PHE A 413 6.47 3.94 -18.69
CA PHE A 413 6.38 5.33 -18.22
C PHE A 413 5.29 6.12 -18.97
N MET A 414 5.07 5.85 -20.26
CA MET A 414 3.93 6.41 -21.01
C MET A 414 2.59 5.96 -20.44
N ILE A 415 2.46 4.68 -20.09
CA ILE A 415 1.26 4.12 -19.40
C ILE A 415 1.08 4.80 -18.04
N CYS A 416 2.13 4.88 -17.23
CA CYS A 416 2.08 5.53 -15.92
C CYS A 416 1.66 6.99 -16.01
N GLY A 417 2.25 7.76 -16.94
CA GLY A 417 1.95 9.18 -17.14
C GLY A 417 0.52 9.46 -17.60
N SER A 418 -0.09 8.53 -18.36
CA SER A 418 -1.46 8.68 -18.88
C SER A 418 -2.54 8.15 -17.95
N ALA A 419 -2.23 7.17 -17.10
CA ALA A 419 -3.22 6.44 -16.29
C ALA A 419 -4.06 7.36 -15.39
N TYR A 420 -3.46 8.35 -14.76
CA TYR A 420 -4.15 9.25 -13.81
C TYR A 420 -5.09 10.22 -14.49
N LEU A 421 -4.70 10.77 -15.64
CA LEU A 421 -5.61 11.63 -16.44
C LEU A 421 -6.80 10.83 -16.97
N LEU A 422 -6.54 9.62 -17.45
CA LEU A 422 -7.60 8.71 -17.89
C LEU A 422 -8.54 8.36 -16.74
N ALA A 423 -8.00 8.00 -15.58
CA ALA A 423 -8.77 7.71 -14.37
C ALA A 423 -9.61 8.94 -13.95
N TRP A 424 -8.99 10.12 -13.87
CA TRP A 424 -9.70 11.34 -13.52
C TRP A 424 -10.82 11.65 -14.49
N THR A 425 -10.58 11.52 -15.79
CA THR A 425 -11.58 11.77 -16.85
C THR A 425 -12.78 10.85 -16.71
N ILE A 426 -12.55 9.53 -16.56
CA ILE A 426 -13.63 8.55 -16.38
C ILE A 426 -14.40 8.83 -15.07
N MET A 427 -13.70 9.07 -13.97
CA MET A 427 -14.32 9.44 -12.69
C MET A 427 -15.15 10.73 -12.82
N HIS A 428 -14.67 11.70 -13.60
CA HIS A 428 -15.39 12.95 -13.81
C HIS A 428 -16.71 12.73 -14.55
N PHE A 429 -16.74 11.90 -15.58
CA PHE A 429 -17.97 11.57 -16.32
C PHE A 429 -18.95 10.73 -15.51
N LEU A 430 -18.44 9.75 -14.72
CA LEU A 430 -19.29 8.92 -13.87
C LEU A 430 -19.94 9.71 -12.74
N VAL A 431 -19.16 10.60 -12.10
CA VAL A 431 -19.59 11.36 -10.92
C VAL A 431 -19.16 12.83 -11.05
N PRO A 432 -19.90 13.64 -11.83
CA PRO A 432 -19.55 15.05 -12.05
C PRO A 432 -19.50 15.87 -10.76
N LYS A 433 -20.43 15.65 -9.81
CA LYS A 433 -20.60 16.46 -8.60
C LYS A 433 -20.28 15.73 -7.27
N MET A 434 -19.86 14.47 -7.28
CA MET A 434 -19.60 13.67 -6.06
C MET A 434 -20.75 13.75 -5.02
N GLU A 435 -22.00 13.60 -5.49
CA GLU A 435 -23.16 13.65 -4.60
C GLU A 435 -23.23 12.40 -3.72
N PRO A 436 -23.63 12.57 -2.43
CA PRO A 436 -23.80 11.44 -1.54
C PRO A 436 -24.87 10.45 -2.03
N VAL A 437 -24.57 9.17 -1.90
CA VAL A 437 -25.47 8.08 -2.27
C VAL A 437 -26.56 7.94 -1.21
N LYS A 438 -27.81 7.86 -1.64
CA LYS A 438 -28.96 7.53 -0.79
C LYS A 438 -29.13 6.00 -0.80
N ILE A 439 -28.80 5.33 0.32
CA ILE A 439 -28.89 3.87 0.51
C ILE A 439 -30.02 3.53 1.47
#